data_262c061b420e636f2f19edad2ff26e08
#
_entry.id   262c061b420e636f2f19edad2ff26e08
#
_cell.length_a   1.000
_cell.length_b   1.000
_cell.length_c   1.000
_cell.angle_alpha   90.00
_cell.angle_beta   90.00
_cell.angle_gamma   90.00
#
_symmetry.space_group_name_H-M   'P 1'
#
loop_
_entity.id
_entity.type
_entity.pdbx_description
1 polymer ?
#
loop_
_entity_poly.entity_id
_entity_poly.type
_entity_poly.pdbx_seq_one_letter_code
_entity_poly.pdbx_strand_id
1 'polypeptide(L)'
;MDIRFEKRPVLKEKPDQKNLGFGKYMTDYMFVMDWTKEDGWKDARIVPEGPITMDPACVTLHYAQETFEGMKAYRTAEGKIQLFRPEMNAKRMINSNARLCMPEFPVDMFVEAVEALVKVEADWVPSEPNTSLYIRPFMFATEAALGVHMASSYKFMIICCPVGAYYAAGLNPVKILVEDELVRAVKGGTGFTKCGGNYAGSILGQVKAEKLGYAQVLWLDGEHRKYVEEVGTMNIMFKIAGEIYTAPIEGTVLPGVTRDSMIHLLRDWGYKVNETRLSVDDLMKAGHDGTLEEVFGTGTAAVISPVGELRYKDDVVTVNNFEIGELTQKLYDTLTGIQWGRIPDKYGWTVEVK
;
A
#
# COMPACT_ATOMS: atom_id res chain seq x y z
N MET A 1 14.14 -9.68 19.63
CA MET A 1 13.92 -11.13 19.36
C MET A 1 15.25 -11.83 19.16
N ASP A 2 15.36 -13.11 19.51
CA ASP A 2 16.48 -13.95 19.07
C ASP A 2 16.17 -14.44 17.64
N ILE A 3 16.87 -13.86 16.65
CA ILE A 3 16.63 -14.14 15.22
C ILE A 3 17.76 -15.02 14.69
N ARG A 4 17.45 -16.28 14.41
CA ARG A 4 18.39 -17.23 13.80
C ARG A 4 18.66 -16.84 12.34
N PHE A 5 19.91 -16.88 11.91
CA PHE A 5 20.31 -16.58 10.54
C PHE A 5 20.83 -17.83 9.82
N GLU A 6 20.23 -18.16 8.68
CA GLU A 6 20.70 -19.23 7.80
C GLU A 6 21.31 -18.65 6.53
N LYS A 7 22.62 -18.78 6.40
CA LYS A 7 23.34 -18.20 5.27
C LYS A 7 23.01 -18.91 3.95
N ARG A 8 22.66 -18.13 2.91
CA ARG A 8 22.52 -18.63 1.54
C ARG A 8 23.89 -19.07 0.99
N PRO A 9 24.01 -20.28 0.38
CA PRO A 9 25.30 -20.74 -0.16
C PRO A 9 25.85 -19.87 -1.29
N VAL A 10 24.97 -19.40 -2.17
CA VAL A 10 25.31 -18.55 -3.32
C VAL A 10 24.29 -17.44 -3.40
N LEU A 11 24.75 -16.18 -3.33
CA LEU A 11 23.90 -15.01 -3.47
C LEU A 11 23.37 -14.88 -4.90
N LYS A 12 22.20 -14.29 -5.04
CA LYS A 12 21.60 -14.00 -6.35
C LYS A 12 22.36 -12.85 -7.05
N GLU A 13 22.39 -12.89 -8.35
CA GLU A 13 22.82 -11.76 -9.17
C GLU A 13 21.82 -10.61 -9.04
N LYS A 14 22.34 -9.39 -8.78
CA LYS A 14 21.50 -8.20 -8.64
C LYS A 14 21.13 -7.66 -10.02
N PRO A 15 19.84 -7.28 -10.22
CA PRO A 15 19.39 -6.72 -11.49
C PRO A 15 19.97 -5.30 -11.73
N ASP A 16 19.93 -4.89 -13.00
CA ASP A 16 20.17 -3.50 -13.36
C ASP A 16 19.13 -2.58 -12.70
N GLN A 17 19.61 -1.65 -11.87
CA GLN A 17 18.76 -0.74 -11.09
C GLN A 17 17.93 0.22 -11.96
N LYS A 18 18.26 0.41 -13.23
CA LYS A 18 17.48 1.23 -14.18
C LYS A 18 16.26 0.52 -14.73
N ASN A 19 16.19 -0.82 -14.59
CA ASN A 19 15.17 -1.66 -15.19
C ASN A 19 14.46 -2.59 -14.19
N LEU A 20 14.30 -2.15 -12.94
CA LEU A 20 13.76 -2.99 -11.87
C LEU A 20 12.29 -3.41 -12.07
N GLY A 21 11.45 -2.48 -12.52
CA GLY A 21 10.00 -2.71 -12.51
C GLY A 21 9.45 -2.84 -11.09
N PHE A 22 8.37 -3.59 -10.92
CA PHE A 22 7.76 -3.85 -9.61
C PHE A 22 7.51 -5.36 -9.44
N GLY A 23 8.02 -5.93 -8.32
CA GLY A 23 7.76 -7.34 -7.94
C GLY A 23 8.41 -8.40 -8.81
N LYS A 24 9.44 -8.07 -9.60
CA LYS A 24 10.11 -9.01 -10.53
C LYS A 24 11.25 -9.79 -9.88
N TYR A 25 12.03 -9.13 -9.03
CA TYR A 25 13.27 -9.67 -8.47
C TYR A 25 13.13 -9.79 -6.96
N MET A 26 13.15 -11.00 -6.42
CA MET A 26 13.18 -11.22 -4.98
C MET A 26 14.62 -11.20 -4.48
N THR A 27 14.84 -10.62 -3.29
CA THR A 27 16.15 -10.53 -2.64
C THR A 27 16.69 -11.91 -2.20
N ASP A 28 17.83 -11.95 -1.53
CA ASP A 28 18.48 -13.21 -1.15
C ASP A 28 17.78 -13.95 -0.02
N TYR A 29 17.14 -13.22 0.88
CA TYR A 29 16.62 -13.77 2.13
C TYR A 29 15.17 -13.36 2.36
N MET A 30 14.53 -14.09 3.28
CA MET A 30 13.20 -13.79 3.81
C MET A 30 13.21 -13.95 5.33
N PHE A 31 12.40 -13.17 6.03
CA PHE A 31 12.12 -13.40 7.45
C PHE A 31 10.92 -14.34 7.57
N VAL A 32 10.99 -15.24 8.55
CA VAL A 32 9.93 -16.21 8.85
C VAL A 32 9.79 -16.35 10.35
N MET A 33 8.56 -16.39 10.85
CA MET A 33 8.22 -16.69 12.23
C MET A 33 6.94 -17.50 12.29
N ASP A 34 6.89 -18.51 13.12
CA ASP A 34 5.73 -19.39 13.27
C ASP A 34 4.91 -19.04 14.51
N TRP A 35 3.61 -19.27 14.44
CA TRP A 35 2.71 -19.15 15.56
C TRP A 35 1.83 -20.39 15.69
N THR A 36 1.67 -20.88 16.92
CA THR A 36 0.66 -21.89 17.25
C THR A 36 -0.16 -21.42 18.44
N LYS A 37 -1.35 -21.97 18.56
CA LYS A 37 -2.26 -21.64 19.67
C LYS A 37 -1.65 -22.03 21.05
N GLU A 38 -0.82 -23.06 21.07
CA GLU A 38 -0.20 -23.59 22.28
C GLU A 38 1.02 -22.76 22.72
N ASP A 39 1.88 -22.37 21.77
CA ASP A 39 3.19 -21.77 22.07
C ASP A 39 3.27 -20.27 21.80
N GLY A 40 2.31 -19.69 21.05
CA GLY A 40 2.40 -18.32 20.56
C GLY A 40 3.46 -18.17 19.46
N TRP A 41 4.06 -17.00 19.34
CA TRP A 41 5.11 -16.68 18.36
C TRP A 41 6.44 -17.35 18.72
N LYS A 42 7.05 -18.04 17.76
CA LYS A 42 8.30 -18.80 17.96
C LYS A 42 9.13 -18.93 16.69
N ASP A 43 10.40 -19.32 16.86
CA ASP A 43 11.36 -19.64 15.79
C ASP A 43 11.53 -18.49 14.78
N ALA A 44 11.82 -17.29 15.28
CA ALA A 44 12.16 -16.14 14.45
C ALA A 44 13.46 -16.42 13.68
N ARG A 45 13.43 -16.32 12.34
CA ARG A 45 14.58 -16.65 11.51
C ARG A 45 14.62 -15.85 10.21
N ILE A 46 15.82 -15.58 9.74
CA ILE A 46 16.11 -15.09 8.39
C ILE A 46 16.77 -16.26 7.65
N VAL A 47 16.12 -16.66 6.55
CA VAL A 47 16.50 -17.85 5.77
C VAL A 47 16.60 -17.49 4.29
N PRO A 48 17.26 -18.30 3.44
CA PRO A 48 17.27 -18.08 1.99
C PRO A 48 15.86 -17.96 1.41
N GLU A 49 15.62 -16.91 0.64
CA GLU A 49 14.34 -16.73 -0.08
C GLU A 49 14.13 -17.87 -1.08
N GLY A 50 12.94 -18.44 -1.10
CA GLY A 50 12.54 -19.54 -1.96
C GLY A 50 11.12 -20.01 -1.72
N PRO A 51 10.70 -21.10 -2.39
CA PRO A 51 9.36 -21.67 -2.24
C PRO A 51 9.04 -22.08 -0.81
N ILE A 52 7.78 -21.97 -0.44
CA ILE A 52 7.22 -22.54 0.79
C ILE A 52 6.40 -23.77 0.46
N THR A 53 6.55 -24.82 1.28
CA THR A 53 5.72 -26.01 1.17
C THR A 53 4.46 -25.84 1.99
N MET A 54 3.31 -26.12 1.39
CA MET A 54 2.00 -26.05 2.04
C MET A 54 1.21 -27.32 1.76
N ASP A 55 0.43 -27.76 2.74
CA ASP A 55 -0.54 -28.84 2.55
C ASP A 55 -1.68 -28.33 1.64
N PRO A 56 -2.18 -29.15 0.69
CA PRO A 56 -3.32 -28.75 -0.16
C PRO A 56 -4.58 -28.40 0.62
N ALA A 57 -4.77 -28.92 1.83
CA ALA A 57 -5.89 -28.61 2.70
C ALA A 57 -5.65 -27.35 3.57
N CYS A 58 -4.54 -26.60 3.34
CA CYS A 58 -4.22 -25.42 4.13
C CYS A 58 -5.36 -24.38 4.06
N VAL A 59 -5.85 -23.95 5.22
CA VAL A 59 -7.00 -23.04 5.39
C VAL A 59 -6.89 -21.79 4.50
N THR A 60 -5.70 -21.20 4.39
CA THR A 60 -5.50 -19.98 3.59
C THR A 60 -5.79 -20.18 2.10
N LEU A 61 -5.51 -21.38 1.55
CA LEU A 61 -5.74 -21.67 0.13
C LEU A 61 -7.25 -21.74 -0.23
N HIS A 62 -8.10 -22.01 0.75
CA HIS A 62 -9.54 -22.18 0.54
C HIS A 62 -10.36 -21.00 1.03
N TYR A 63 -9.95 -20.35 2.13
CA TYR A 63 -10.76 -19.33 2.81
C TYR A 63 -10.04 -17.99 2.95
N ALA A 64 -8.87 -17.83 2.34
CA ALA A 64 -8.10 -16.59 2.30
C ALA A 64 -7.92 -15.92 3.68
N GLN A 65 -7.66 -16.74 4.74
CA GLN A 65 -7.34 -16.22 6.05
C GLN A 65 -5.87 -15.76 6.03
N GLU A 66 -5.65 -14.57 5.48
CA GLU A 66 -4.34 -13.94 5.32
C GLU A 66 -4.44 -12.41 5.32
N THR A 67 -3.36 -11.76 5.72
CA THR A 67 -3.20 -10.31 5.70
C THR A 67 -1.80 -9.96 5.20
N PHE A 68 -1.64 -8.77 4.64
CA PHE A 68 -0.33 -8.33 4.19
C PHE A 68 -0.12 -6.83 4.41
N GLU A 69 1.13 -6.42 4.37
CA GLU A 69 1.54 -5.03 4.41
C GLU A 69 2.44 -4.68 3.22
N GLY A 70 2.64 -3.40 3.00
CA GLY A 70 3.54 -2.90 1.99
C GLY A 70 4.20 -1.61 2.47
N MET A 71 5.51 -1.62 2.52
CA MET A 71 6.34 -0.48 2.90
C MET A 71 7.64 -0.49 2.09
N LYS A 72 8.49 0.51 2.29
CA LYS A 72 9.73 0.64 1.52
C LYS A 72 10.90 1.00 2.43
N ALA A 73 12.10 0.55 2.06
CA ALA A 73 13.34 1.08 2.56
C ALA A 73 14.02 1.94 1.48
N TYR A 74 14.59 3.04 1.90
CA TYR A 74 15.17 4.06 1.05
C TYR A 74 16.65 4.26 1.38
N ARG A 75 17.50 4.40 0.37
CA ARG A 75 18.89 4.77 0.55
C ARG A 75 19.04 6.28 0.41
N THR A 76 19.58 6.93 1.45
CA THR A 76 19.89 8.37 1.41
C THR A 76 21.15 8.66 0.60
N ALA A 77 21.37 9.93 0.29
CA ALA A 77 22.59 10.37 -0.41
C ALA A 77 23.88 10.05 0.37
N GLU A 78 23.83 10.01 1.71
CA GLU A 78 24.92 9.63 2.60
C GLU A 78 25.11 8.12 2.72
N GLY A 79 24.31 7.32 1.99
CA GLY A 79 24.36 5.86 1.99
C GLY A 79 23.64 5.18 3.15
N LYS A 80 22.98 5.94 4.03
CA LYS A 80 22.14 5.39 5.10
C LYS A 80 20.89 4.74 4.53
N ILE A 81 20.34 3.77 5.25
CA ILE A 81 19.08 3.14 4.90
C ILE A 81 18.04 3.55 5.93
N GLN A 82 16.87 3.97 5.47
CA GLN A 82 15.79 4.35 6.36
C GLN A 82 14.44 3.79 5.92
N LEU A 83 13.59 3.49 6.89
CA LEU A 83 12.19 3.12 6.75
C LEU A 83 11.31 4.36 6.91
N PHE A 84 10.09 4.31 6.41
CA PHE A 84 9.11 5.38 6.57
C PHE A 84 7.90 4.88 7.35
N ARG A 85 7.72 5.39 8.59
CA ARG A 85 6.59 5.11 9.50
C ARG A 85 6.26 3.61 9.67
N PRO A 86 7.24 2.73 9.93
CA PRO A 86 7.01 1.28 9.96
C PRO A 86 6.00 0.86 11.03
N GLU A 87 5.93 1.58 12.15
CA GLU A 87 4.97 1.34 13.24
C GLU A 87 3.51 1.51 12.80
N MET A 88 3.24 2.36 11.81
CA MET A 88 1.89 2.54 11.27
C MET A 88 1.43 1.32 10.45
N ASN A 89 2.35 0.71 9.71
CA ASN A 89 2.10 -0.55 9.02
C ASN A 89 1.84 -1.68 10.02
N ALA A 90 2.65 -1.76 11.09
CA ALA A 90 2.45 -2.74 12.15
C ALA A 90 1.06 -2.61 12.81
N LYS A 91 0.67 -1.40 13.22
CA LYS A 91 -0.65 -1.12 13.80
C LYS A 91 -1.79 -1.47 12.83
N ARG A 92 -1.62 -1.20 11.53
CA ARG A 92 -2.63 -1.56 10.53
C ARG A 92 -2.73 -3.07 10.34
N MET A 93 -1.62 -3.81 10.39
CA MET A 93 -1.66 -5.28 10.37
C MET A 93 -2.42 -5.83 11.58
N ILE A 94 -2.21 -5.28 12.79
CA ILE A 94 -2.99 -5.66 13.98
C ILE A 94 -4.49 -5.49 13.73
N ASN A 95 -4.93 -4.33 13.19
CA ASN A 95 -6.34 -4.10 12.86
C ASN A 95 -6.87 -5.09 11.80
N SER A 96 -6.07 -5.40 10.79
CA SER A 96 -6.43 -6.37 9.75
C SER A 96 -6.56 -7.78 10.32
N ASN A 97 -5.59 -8.20 11.13
CA ASN A 97 -5.58 -9.50 11.80
C ASN A 97 -6.78 -9.66 12.75
N ALA A 98 -7.08 -8.64 13.55
CA ALA A 98 -8.22 -8.66 14.47
C ALA A 98 -9.56 -8.91 13.72
N ARG A 99 -9.76 -8.28 12.55
CA ARG A 99 -10.98 -8.49 11.75
C ARG A 99 -11.12 -9.91 11.21
N LEU A 100 -10.00 -10.58 10.93
CA LEU A 100 -9.95 -11.95 10.42
C LEU A 100 -9.75 -13.01 11.51
N CYS A 101 -9.81 -12.63 12.78
CA CYS A 101 -9.56 -13.50 13.93
C CYS A 101 -8.17 -14.19 13.86
N MET A 102 -7.18 -13.48 13.34
CA MET A 102 -5.78 -13.93 13.29
C MET A 102 -5.01 -13.40 14.50
N PRO A 103 -3.92 -14.06 14.94
CA PRO A 103 -3.11 -13.60 16.05
C PRO A 103 -2.57 -12.18 15.85
N GLU A 104 -2.48 -11.45 16.94
CA GLU A 104 -1.74 -10.18 16.94
C GLU A 104 -0.25 -10.44 16.72
N PHE A 105 0.38 -9.62 15.86
CA PHE A 105 1.82 -9.54 15.74
C PHE A 105 2.28 -8.19 16.35
N PRO A 106 2.99 -8.17 17.48
CA PRO A 106 3.30 -6.95 18.21
C PRO A 106 4.09 -5.94 17.39
N VAL A 107 3.83 -4.64 17.60
CA VAL A 107 4.43 -3.54 16.82
C VAL A 107 5.95 -3.57 16.89
N ASP A 108 6.51 -3.74 18.08
CA ASP A 108 7.96 -3.80 18.31
C ASP A 108 8.60 -5.00 17.60
N MET A 109 7.96 -6.17 17.65
CA MET A 109 8.42 -7.36 16.92
C MET A 109 8.35 -7.17 15.40
N PHE A 110 7.31 -6.51 14.91
CA PHE A 110 7.17 -6.21 13.48
C PHE A 110 8.30 -5.29 12.99
N VAL A 111 8.54 -4.20 13.71
CA VAL A 111 9.59 -3.23 13.33
C VAL A 111 10.97 -3.89 13.41
N GLU A 112 11.26 -4.64 14.49
CA GLU A 112 12.52 -5.37 14.66
C GLU A 112 12.76 -6.41 13.54
N ALA A 113 11.71 -7.16 13.14
CA ALA A 113 11.80 -8.13 12.05
C ALA A 113 12.10 -7.46 10.70
N VAL A 114 11.46 -6.31 10.42
CA VAL A 114 11.70 -5.52 9.21
C VAL A 114 13.14 -4.97 9.21
N GLU A 115 13.59 -4.35 10.30
CA GLU A 115 14.94 -3.79 10.41
C GLU A 115 16.01 -4.89 10.25
N ALA A 116 15.83 -6.03 10.92
CA ALA A 116 16.76 -7.15 10.84
C ALA A 116 16.91 -7.69 9.41
N LEU A 117 15.79 -7.87 8.69
CA LEU A 117 15.83 -8.33 7.30
C LEU A 117 16.45 -7.27 6.38
N VAL A 118 16.06 -6.00 6.51
CA VAL A 118 16.60 -4.91 5.66
C VAL A 118 18.11 -4.73 5.91
N LYS A 119 18.58 -4.91 7.14
CA LYS A 119 20.01 -4.89 7.47
C LYS A 119 20.78 -5.99 6.74
N VAL A 120 20.24 -7.21 6.71
CA VAL A 120 20.85 -8.36 5.97
C VAL A 120 20.81 -8.08 4.46
N GLU A 121 19.75 -7.46 3.97
CA GLU A 121 19.51 -7.13 2.56
C GLU A 121 19.99 -5.73 2.18
N ALA A 122 20.86 -5.10 2.97
CA ALA A 122 21.30 -3.74 2.75
C ALA A 122 21.83 -3.50 1.32
N ASP A 123 22.55 -4.45 0.75
CA ASP A 123 23.07 -4.38 -0.62
C ASP A 123 22.00 -4.44 -1.72
N TRP A 124 20.76 -4.85 -1.36
CA TRP A 124 19.62 -4.88 -2.27
C TRP A 124 18.81 -3.57 -2.24
N VAL A 125 19.06 -2.69 -1.28
CA VAL A 125 18.45 -1.35 -1.27
C VAL A 125 19.10 -0.52 -2.37
N PRO A 126 18.40 -0.21 -3.47
CA PRO A 126 19.02 0.42 -4.62
C PRO A 126 19.38 1.90 -4.35
N SER A 127 20.28 2.44 -5.15
CA SER A 127 20.78 3.82 -5.06
C SER A 127 20.42 4.70 -6.26
N GLU A 128 19.89 4.13 -7.35
CA GLU A 128 19.43 4.92 -8.49
C GLU A 128 18.26 5.83 -8.09
N PRO A 129 18.13 7.02 -8.69
CA PRO A 129 17.01 7.93 -8.39
C PRO A 129 15.62 7.26 -8.54
N ASN A 130 14.73 7.55 -7.61
CA ASN A 130 13.34 7.02 -7.57
C ASN A 130 13.25 5.49 -7.42
N THR A 131 14.32 4.83 -7.00
CA THR A 131 14.33 3.42 -6.67
C THR A 131 14.25 3.22 -5.15
N SER A 132 13.79 2.06 -4.72
CA SER A 132 13.67 1.69 -3.30
C SER A 132 13.61 0.18 -3.14
N LEU A 133 13.79 -0.32 -1.93
CA LEU A 133 13.50 -1.71 -1.61
C LEU A 133 12.05 -1.81 -1.12
N TYR A 134 11.20 -2.47 -1.87
CA TYR A 134 9.84 -2.78 -1.43
C TYR A 134 9.86 -3.95 -0.47
N ILE A 135 9.19 -3.80 0.67
CA ILE A 135 9.11 -4.77 1.76
C ILE A 135 7.66 -5.24 1.84
N ARG A 136 7.45 -6.56 1.81
CA ARG A 136 6.16 -7.22 1.88
C ARG A 136 6.07 -8.11 3.12
N PRO A 137 5.71 -7.56 4.29
CA PRO A 137 5.25 -8.37 5.41
C PRO A 137 3.89 -8.99 5.10
N PHE A 138 3.69 -10.25 5.46
CA PHE A 138 2.40 -10.93 5.31
C PHE A 138 2.26 -12.05 6.33
N MET A 139 1.03 -12.38 6.64
CA MET A 139 0.68 -13.42 7.60
C MET A 139 -0.46 -14.25 7.05
N PHE A 140 -0.40 -15.55 7.21
CA PHE A 140 -1.41 -16.47 6.70
C PHE A 140 -1.55 -17.71 7.58
N ALA A 141 -2.76 -18.30 7.55
CA ALA A 141 -3.04 -19.56 8.24
C ALA A 141 -2.30 -20.72 7.59
N THR A 142 -1.74 -21.61 8.40
CA THR A 142 -0.97 -22.78 7.96
C THR A 142 -1.61 -24.11 8.32
N GLU A 143 -2.70 -24.11 9.09
CA GLU A 143 -3.42 -25.32 9.48
C GLU A 143 -3.95 -26.05 8.25
N ALA A 144 -3.74 -27.37 8.19
CA ALA A 144 -4.26 -28.26 7.16
C ALA A 144 -5.62 -28.82 7.58
N ALA A 145 -6.70 -28.08 7.27
CA ALA A 145 -8.06 -28.48 7.60
C ALA A 145 -9.07 -27.85 6.62
N LEU A 146 -10.07 -28.61 6.20
CA LEU A 146 -11.20 -28.09 5.44
C LEU A 146 -12.32 -27.71 6.39
N GLY A 147 -12.77 -26.48 6.33
CA GLY A 147 -13.82 -25.92 7.18
C GLY A 147 -13.53 -24.46 7.54
N VAL A 148 -14.58 -23.65 7.63
CA VAL A 148 -14.43 -22.22 7.98
C VAL A 148 -14.35 -22.09 9.51
N HIS A 149 -13.15 -21.82 10.02
CA HIS A 149 -12.90 -21.61 11.44
C HIS A 149 -11.65 -20.74 11.64
N MET A 150 -11.40 -20.31 12.86
CA MET A 150 -10.13 -19.66 13.23
C MET A 150 -9.05 -20.74 13.29
N ALA A 151 -8.01 -20.58 12.45
CA ALA A 151 -6.93 -21.55 12.39
C ALA A 151 -6.12 -21.61 13.70
N SER A 152 -5.54 -22.78 13.98
CA SER A 152 -4.70 -23.04 15.16
C SER A 152 -3.22 -22.75 14.92
N SER A 153 -2.80 -22.50 13.68
CA SER A 153 -1.41 -22.17 13.33
C SER A 153 -1.33 -21.15 12.21
N TYR A 154 -0.31 -20.28 12.29
CA TYR A 154 -0.04 -19.20 11.34
C TYR A 154 1.46 -19.05 11.11
N LYS A 155 1.79 -18.40 10.01
CA LYS A 155 3.15 -18.02 9.66
C LYS A 155 3.18 -16.53 9.33
N PHE A 156 4.10 -15.77 9.96
CA PHE A 156 4.44 -14.41 9.57
C PHE A 156 5.71 -14.44 8.74
N MET A 157 5.70 -13.77 7.62
CA MET A 157 6.83 -13.71 6.70
C MET A 157 7.06 -12.30 6.18
N ILE A 158 8.31 -12.01 5.83
CA ILE A 158 8.68 -10.79 5.10
C ILE A 158 9.55 -11.18 3.92
N ILE A 159 9.17 -10.73 2.72
CA ILE A 159 9.97 -10.80 1.51
C ILE A 159 10.26 -9.40 0.99
N CYS A 160 11.35 -9.22 0.25
CA CYS A 160 11.75 -7.95 -0.30
C CYS A 160 12.01 -8.02 -1.80
N CYS A 161 11.77 -6.91 -2.49
CA CYS A 161 12.16 -6.75 -3.89
C CYS A 161 12.62 -5.32 -4.18
N PRO A 162 13.73 -5.12 -4.91
CA PRO A 162 14.08 -3.80 -5.40
C PRO A 162 13.07 -3.36 -6.46
N VAL A 163 12.64 -2.11 -6.38
CA VAL A 163 11.64 -1.53 -7.27
C VAL A 163 12.10 -0.19 -7.84
N GLY A 164 11.74 0.05 -9.10
CA GLY A 164 11.89 1.32 -9.78
C GLY A 164 10.72 2.27 -9.51
N ALA A 165 10.62 3.33 -10.32
CA ALA A 165 9.44 4.17 -10.35
C ALA A 165 8.20 3.34 -10.71
N TYR A 166 7.10 3.55 -10.00
CA TYR A 166 5.85 2.80 -10.24
C TYR A 166 5.31 3.00 -11.66
N TYR A 167 5.41 4.22 -12.16
CA TYR A 167 5.11 4.53 -13.56
C TYR A 167 6.43 4.71 -14.33
N ALA A 168 6.66 3.88 -15.33
CA ALA A 168 7.89 3.92 -16.15
C ALA A 168 8.09 5.28 -16.87
N ALA A 169 7.00 5.97 -17.20
CA ALA A 169 7.00 7.30 -17.81
C ALA A 169 7.15 8.46 -16.81
N GLY A 170 7.34 8.19 -15.52
CA GLY A 170 7.37 9.19 -14.46
C GLY A 170 5.99 9.56 -13.92
N LEU A 171 5.91 10.67 -13.18
CA LEU A 171 4.67 11.17 -12.59
C LEU A 171 3.81 11.83 -13.68
N ASN A 172 2.92 11.05 -14.34
CA ASN A 172 2.02 11.53 -15.37
C ASN A 172 0.57 11.32 -14.96
N PRO A 173 -0.35 12.23 -15.31
CA PRO A 173 -1.77 12.05 -15.06
C PRO A 173 -2.33 10.82 -15.77
N VAL A 174 -3.26 10.14 -15.11
CA VAL A 174 -3.94 8.94 -15.62
C VAL A 174 -5.43 9.19 -15.79
N LYS A 175 -6.06 8.33 -16.59
CA LYS A 175 -7.52 8.31 -16.78
C LYS A 175 -8.14 7.32 -15.80
N ILE A 176 -9.23 7.73 -15.15
CA ILE A 176 -9.93 6.94 -14.13
C ILE A 176 -11.40 6.76 -14.54
N LEU A 177 -11.85 5.51 -14.50
CA LEU A 177 -13.24 5.12 -14.70
C LEU A 177 -13.94 5.04 -13.33
N VAL A 178 -15.07 5.73 -13.16
CA VAL A 178 -15.93 5.53 -11.98
C VAL A 178 -16.72 4.24 -12.17
N GLU A 179 -16.55 3.30 -11.24
CA GLU A 179 -17.25 2.01 -11.27
C GLU A 179 -18.60 2.12 -10.57
N ASP A 180 -19.68 1.90 -11.30
CA ASP A 180 -21.05 2.08 -10.82
C ASP A 180 -21.84 0.76 -10.64
N GLU A 181 -21.27 -0.36 -11.05
CA GLU A 181 -21.89 -1.70 -10.93
C GLU A 181 -21.26 -2.52 -9.79
N LEU A 182 -19.93 -2.63 -9.80
CA LEU A 182 -19.18 -3.41 -8.83
C LEU A 182 -18.83 -2.56 -7.61
N VAL A 183 -18.66 -3.21 -6.46
CA VAL A 183 -18.25 -2.55 -5.22
C VAL A 183 -16.99 -3.21 -4.67
N ARG A 184 -16.09 -2.42 -4.13
CA ARG A 184 -14.87 -2.91 -3.48
C ARG A 184 -15.13 -3.36 -2.05
N ALA A 185 -16.00 -2.66 -1.34
CA ALA A 185 -16.24 -2.84 0.08
C ALA A 185 -17.67 -2.44 0.47
N VAL A 186 -18.16 -3.02 1.57
CA VAL A 186 -19.40 -2.63 2.22
C VAL A 186 -19.17 -2.42 3.70
N LYS A 187 -19.99 -1.60 4.36
CA LYS A 187 -19.91 -1.38 5.82
C LYS A 187 -20.12 -2.70 6.56
N GLY A 188 -19.29 -2.98 7.55
CA GLY A 188 -19.28 -4.26 8.26
C GLY A 188 -18.53 -5.40 7.54
N GLY A 189 -18.07 -5.17 6.32
CA GLY A 189 -17.20 -6.08 5.57
C GLY A 189 -15.73 -6.00 5.97
N THR A 190 -14.85 -6.24 5.01
CA THR A 190 -13.39 -6.26 5.21
C THR A 190 -12.67 -5.08 4.57
N GLY A 191 -13.38 -4.07 4.05
CA GLY A 191 -12.82 -2.98 3.25
C GLY A 191 -11.68 -2.20 3.91
N PHE A 192 -11.71 -2.05 5.23
CA PHE A 192 -10.67 -1.37 6.02
C PHE A 192 -9.46 -2.26 6.36
N THR A 193 -9.52 -3.55 6.03
CA THR A 193 -8.43 -4.51 6.25
C THR A 193 -7.54 -4.65 5.02
N LYS A 194 -6.28 -5.00 5.22
CA LYS A 194 -5.35 -5.28 4.14
C LYS A 194 -5.23 -6.80 3.94
N CYS A 195 -6.30 -7.41 3.38
CA CYS A 195 -6.41 -8.85 3.12
C CYS A 195 -6.65 -9.14 1.65
N GLY A 196 -6.16 -10.25 1.13
CA GLY A 196 -6.16 -10.59 -0.30
C GLY A 196 -7.53 -10.66 -0.95
N GLY A 197 -8.57 -11.04 -0.19
CA GLY A 197 -9.94 -11.08 -0.71
C GLY A 197 -10.43 -9.74 -1.28
N ASN A 198 -10.06 -8.61 -0.65
CA ASN A 198 -10.40 -7.29 -1.17
C ASN A 198 -9.72 -7.00 -2.53
N TYR A 199 -8.50 -7.50 -2.71
CA TYR A 199 -7.73 -7.30 -3.95
C TYR A 199 -8.23 -8.24 -5.06
N ALA A 200 -8.47 -9.51 -4.75
CA ALA A 200 -9.03 -10.45 -5.70
C ALA A 200 -10.40 -9.97 -6.23
N GLY A 201 -11.26 -9.47 -5.35
CA GLY A 201 -12.55 -8.90 -5.72
C GLY A 201 -12.49 -7.65 -6.60
N SER A 202 -11.37 -6.92 -6.60
CA SER A 202 -11.19 -5.70 -7.39
C SER A 202 -10.74 -5.95 -8.84
N ILE A 203 -10.26 -7.15 -9.17
CA ILE A 203 -9.64 -7.46 -10.47
C ILE A 203 -10.61 -7.25 -11.64
N LEU A 204 -11.87 -7.64 -11.50
CA LEU A 204 -12.84 -7.49 -12.60
C LEU A 204 -13.06 -6.03 -12.97
N GLY A 205 -13.19 -5.13 -11.98
CA GLY A 205 -13.31 -3.70 -12.22
C GLY A 205 -12.08 -3.13 -12.94
N GLN A 206 -10.89 -3.54 -12.51
CA GLN A 206 -9.64 -3.15 -13.16
C GLN A 206 -9.58 -3.60 -14.63
N VAL A 207 -9.95 -4.85 -14.92
CA VAL A 207 -9.98 -5.38 -16.31
C VAL A 207 -11.01 -4.65 -17.16
N LYS A 208 -12.17 -4.25 -16.60
CA LYS A 208 -13.18 -3.42 -17.30
C LYS A 208 -12.58 -2.07 -17.67
N ALA A 209 -11.93 -1.39 -16.72
CA ALA A 209 -11.30 -0.10 -16.93
C ALA A 209 -10.22 -0.16 -18.04
N GLU A 210 -9.33 -1.13 -17.97
CA GLU A 210 -8.25 -1.34 -18.95
C GLU A 210 -8.79 -1.53 -20.38
N LYS A 211 -9.86 -2.31 -20.55
CA LYS A 211 -10.50 -2.52 -21.86
C LYS A 211 -11.08 -1.24 -22.45
N LEU A 212 -11.42 -0.25 -21.60
CA LEU A 212 -11.92 1.04 -22.00
C LEU A 212 -10.82 2.12 -22.11
N GLY A 213 -9.54 1.75 -21.88
CA GLY A 213 -8.39 2.65 -21.94
C GLY A 213 -8.18 3.49 -20.67
N TYR A 214 -8.74 3.07 -19.53
CA TYR A 214 -8.57 3.69 -18.22
C TYR A 214 -7.55 2.92 -17.38
N ALA A 215 -6.74 3.66 -16.63
CA ALA A 215 -5.66 3.06 -15.83
C ALA A 215 -6.16 2.39 -14.55
N GLN A 216 -7.24 2.93 -13.95
CA GLN A 216 -7.78 2.47 -12.67
C GLN A 216 -9.28 2.75 -12.60
N VAL A 217 -9.94 2.17 -11.59
CA VAL A 217 -11.34 2.48 -11.24
C VAL A 217 -11.41 3.35 -9.99
N LEU A 218 -12.35 4.31 -9.98
CA LEU A 218 -12.79 5.01 -8.77
C LEU A 218 -13.98 4.24 -8.20
N TRP A 219 -13.81 3.71 -7.00
CA TRP A 219 -14.82 2.92 -6.31
C TRP A 219 -15.83 3.83 -5.61
N LEU A 220 -17.11 3.49 -5.73
CA LEU A 220 -18.19 4.08 -4.98
C LEU A 220 -18.56 3.19 -3.77
N ASP A 221 -19.21 3.80 -2.78
CA ASP A 221 -19.70 3.09 -1.60
C ASP A 221 -20.66 1.95 -1.95
N GLY A 222 -20.57 0.87 -1.22
CA GLY A 222 -21.35 -0.34 -1.50
C GLY A 222 -22.84 -0.26 -1.15
N GLU A 223 -23.27 0.76 -0.40
CA GLU A 223 -24.66 0.92 0.06
C GLU A 223 -25.49 1.70 -0.94
N HIS A 224 -25.01 2.84 -1.39
CA HIS A 224 -25.76 3.78 -2.24
C HIS A 224 -25.19 3.90 -3.66
N ARG A 225 -23.93 3.45 -3.89
CA ARG A 225 -23.17 3.67 -5.12
C ARG A 225 -23.12 5.15 -5.54
N LYS A 226 -22.93 5.97 -4.53
CA LYS A 226 -23.02 7.43 -4.66
C LYS A 226 -21.77 8.15 -4.19
N TYR A 227 -21.14 7.67 -3.12
CA TYR A 227 -20.03 8.36 -2.49
C TYR A 227 -18.69 7.74 -2.89
N VAL A 228 -17.74 8.58 -3.27
CA VAL A 228 -16.41 8.14 -3.68
C VAL A 228 -15.63 7.63 -2.48
N GLU A 229 -14.89 6.53 -2.64
CA GLU A 229 -14.12 5.90 -1.57
C GLU A 229 -12.62 5.80 -1.88
N GLU A 230 -12.25 4.97 -2.85
CA GLU A 230 -10.85 4.69 -3.20
C GLU A 230 -10.67 4.60 -4.72
N VAL A 231 -9.43 4.79 -5.21
CA VAL A 231 -9.07 4.62 -6.62
C VAL A 231 -8.14 3.40 -6.77
N GLY A 232 -8.62 2.38 -7.50
CA GLY A 232 -7.88 1.13 -7.63
C GLY A 232 -7.55 0.52 -6.27
N THR A 233 -6.27 0.50 -5.90
CA THR A 233 -5.74 0.03 -4.61
C THR A 233 -5.13 1.17 -3.77
N MET A 234 -5.55 2.42 -4.02
CA MET A 234 -5.05 3.64 -3.37
C MET A 234 -6.20 4.44 -2.77
N ASN A 235 -5.90 5.22 -1.72
CA ASN A 235 -6.80 6.31 -1.30
C ASN A 235 -6.78 7.42 -2.36
N ILE A 236 -7.78 8.30 -2.34
CA ILE A 236 -7.90 9.40 -3.30
C ILE A 236 -8.20 10.72 -2.59
N MET A 237 -7.70 11.81 -3.15
CA MET A 237 -7.94 13.17 -2.68
C MET A 237 -8.35 14.06 -3.86
N PHE A 238 -9.21 15.04 -3.57
CA PHE A 238 -9.76 16.00 -4.51
C PHE A 238 -9.51 17.40 -3.98
N LYS A 239 -8.94 18.29 -4.79
CA LYS A 239 -8.87 19.73 -4.52
C LYS A 239 -10.02 20.41 -5.22
N ILE A 240 -10.99 20.92 -4.45
CA ILE A 240 -12.20 21.56 -4.96
C ILE A 240 -12.34 22.94 -4.31
N ALA A 241 -12.39 24.00 -5.12
CA ALA A 241 -12.51 25.38 -4.68
C ALA A 241 -11.49 25.74 -3.55
N GLY A 242 -10.23 25.29 -3.69
CA GLY A 242 -9.14 25.53 -2.76
C GLY A 242 -9.12 24.65 -1.50
N GLU A 243 -10.13 23.83 -1.24
CA GLU A 243 -10.20 22.89 -0.12
C GLU A 243 -9.91 21.45 -0.58
N ILE A 244 -9.45 20.61 0.34
CA ILE A 244 -9.15 19.20 0.07
C ILE A 244 -10.27 18.32 0.61
N TYR A 245 -10.68 17.34 -0.20
CA TYR A 245 -11.69 16.34 0.15
C TYR A 245 -11.12 14.93 0.01
N THR A 246 -11.42 14.06 0.95
CA THR A 246 -11.10 12.63 0.90
C THR A 246 -12.13 11.84 1.70
N ALA A 247 -12.34 10.58 1.32
CA ALA A 247 -13.29 9.73 2.01
C ALA A 247 -12.91 9.51 3.49
N PRO A 248 -13.87 9.50 4.42
CA PRO A 248 -13.62 9.25 5.84
C PRO A 248 -13.28 7.77 6.08
N ILE A 249 -12.55 7.49 7.15
CA ILE A 249 -12.21 6.13 7.59
C ILE A 249 -13.36 5.60 8.47
N GLU A 250 -14.39 5.04 7.84
CA GLU A 250 -15.62 4.56 8.52
C GLU A 250 -15.91 3.07 8.30
N GLY A 251 -14.87 2.26 8.04
CA GLY A 251 -14.97 0.80 7.95
C GLY A 251 -14.99 0.22 6.54
N THR A 252 -14.98 1.05 5.49
CA THR A 252 -14.90 0.62 4.08
C THR A 252 -13.58 1.03 3.42
N VAL A 253 -12.99 2.13 3.85
CA VAL A 253 -11.76 2.71 3.30
C VAL A 253 -10.55 2.24 4.10
N LEU A 254 -9.49 1.82 3.41
CA LEU A 254 -8.24 1.43 4.06
C LEU A 254 -7.54 2.65 4.67
N PRO A 255 -7.12 2.62 5.97
CA PRO A 255 -6.37 3.71 6.58
C PRO A 255 -4.93 3.74 6.02
N GLY A 256 -4.76 4.46 4.91
CA GLY A 256 -3.48 4.56 4.20
C GLY A 256 -2.44 5.36 4.97
N VAL A 257 -1.23 4.82 5.13
CA VAL A 257 -0.11 5.54 5.77
C VAL A 257 0.29 6.76 4.93
N THR A 258 0.32 6.61 3.60
CA THR A 258 0.57 7.74 2.69
C THR A 258 -0.53 8.78 2.79
N ARG A 259 -1.82 8.36 2.80
CA ARG A 259 -2.96 9.26 2.99
C ARG A 259 -2.82 10.08 4.27
N ASP A 260 -2.54 9.44 5.39
CA ASP A 260 -2.36 10.10 6.68
C ASP A 260 -1.20 11.11 6.63
N SER A 261 -0.08 10.74 6.01
CA SER A 261 1.06 11.64 5.84
C SER A 261 0.72 12.85 4.98
N MET A 262 -0.04 12.67 3.87
CA MET A 262 -0.50 13.77 3.04
C MET A 262 -1.44 14.72 3.78
N ILE A 263 -2.36 14.19 4.59
CA ILE A 263 -3.26 15.01 5.43
C ILE A 263 -2.45 15.87 6.41
N HIS A 264 -1.42 15.30 7.04
CA HIS A 264 -0.53 16.05 7.93
C HIS A 264 0.19 17.18 7.19
N LEU A 265 0.78 16.92 6.03
CA LEU A 265 1.45 17.93 5.20
C LEU A 265 0.48 19.04 4.79
N LEU A 266 -0.70 18.67 4.30
CA LEU A 266 -1.71 19.63 3.85
C LEU A 266 -2.18 20.55 4.96
N ARG A 267 -2.47 20.00 6.14
CA ARG A 267 -2.86 20.77 7.34
C ARG A 267 -1.75 21.69 7.82
N ASP A 268 -0.50 21.21 7.81
CA ASP A 268 0.68 22.00 8.15
C ASP A 268 0.91 23.16 7.19
N TRP A 269 0.51 23.03 5.93
CA TRP A 269 0.54 24.11 4.94
C TRP A 269 -0.69 25.01 4.96
N GLY A 270 -1.63 24.81 5.89
CA GLY A 270 -2.82 25.64 6.08
C GLY A 270 -4.01 25.27 5.19
N TYR A 271 -3.96 24.13 4.47
CA TYR A 271 -5.14 23.67 3.73
C TYR A 271 -6.22 23.14 4.66
N LYS A 272 -7.47 23.47 4.35
CA LYS A 272 -8.62 22.83 4.97
C LYS A 272 -8.80 21.44 4.36
N VAL A 273 -8.68 20.39 5.16
CA VAL A 273 -8.86 19.00 4.74
C VAL A 273 -10.14 18.44 5.33
N ASN A 274 -11.08 18.14 4.44
CA ASN A 274 -12.40 17.59 4.75
C ASN A 274 -12.37 16.07 4.57
N GLU A 275 -12.32 15.33 5.67
CA GLU A 275 -12.50 13.89 5.69
C GLU A 275 -14.01 13.59 5.74
N THR A 276 -14.67 13.65 4.57
CA THR A 276 -16.12 13.56 4.44
C THR A 276 -16.53 12.83 3.18
N ARG A 277 -17.79 12.39 3.13
CA ARG A 277 -18.36 11.77 1.95
C ARG A 277 -18.58 12.80 0.84
N LEU A 278 -17.99 12.55 -0.31
CA LEU A 278 -18.18 13.34 -1.54
C LEU A 278 -19.02 12.49 -2.51
N SER A 279 -20.14 13.03 -2.99
CA SER A 279 -20.94 12.31 -3.99
C SER A 279 -20.28 12.40 -5.37
N VAL A 280 -20.47 11.36 -6.19
CA VAL A 280 -20.00 11.36 -7.57
C VAL A 280 -20.65 12.48 -8.38
N ASP A 281 -21.93 12.78 -8.11
CA ASP A 281 -22.65 13.88 -8.79
C ASP A 281 -22.03 15.25 -8.47
N ASP A 282 -21.69 15.52 -7.19
CA ASP A 282 -21.01 16.74 -6.78
C ASP A 282 -19.59 16.81 -7.37
N LEU A 283 -18.89 15.68 -7.44
CA LEU A 283 -17.56 15.60 -8.05
C LEU A 283 -17.61 15.94 -9.55
N MET A 284 -18.52 15.31 -10.31
CA MET A 284 -18.66 15.59 -11.75
C MET A 284 -19.12 17.01 -12.00
N LYS A 285 -20.04 17.54 -11.18
CA LYS A 285 -20.45 18.94 -11.23
C LYS A 285 -19.27 19.89 -11.00
N ALA A 286 -18.44 19.63 -9.97
CA ALA A 286 -17.25 20.44 -9.71
C ALA A 286 -16.26 20.42 -10.89
N GLY A 287 -16.19 19.30 -11.61
CA GLY A 287 -15.44 19.21 -12.86
C GLY A 287 -15.97 20.09 -13.96
N HIS A 288 -17.29 20.11 -14.18
CA HIS A 288 -17.92 20.92 -15.23
C HIS A 288 -17.95 22.42 -14.92
N ASP A 289 -18.10 22.81 -13.67
CA ASP A 289 -18.10 24.23 -13.27
C ASP A 289 -16.68 24.78 -13.03
N GLY A 290 -15.64 23.96 -13.20
CA GLY A 290 -14.24 24.38 -13.14
C GLY A 290 -13.71 24.55 -11.71
N THR A 291 -14.45 24.12 -10.69
CA THR A 291 -13.99 24.18 -9.29
C THR A 291 -13.16 22.99 -8.88
N LEU A 292 -13.17 21.88 -9.64
CA LEU A 292 -12.29 20.74 -9.44
C LEU A 292 -10.89 21.04 -10.00
N GLU A 293 -9.96 21.38 -9.11
CA GLU A 293 -8.63 21.86 -9.48
C GLU A 293 -7.62 20.71 -9.67
N GLU A 294 -7.55 19.79 -8.73
CA GLU A 294 -6.60 18.66 -8.76
C GLU A 294 -7.25 17.39 -8.19
N VAL A 295 -6.87 16.23 -8.74
CA VAL A 295 -7.25 14.91 -8.24
C VAL A 295 -6.02 14.01 -8.22
N PHE A 296 -5.81 13.29 -7.13
CA PHE A 296 -4.67 12.37 -7.02
C PHE A 296 -4.93 11.20 -6.08
N GLY A 297 -4.51 10.01 -6.51
CA GLY A 297 -4.42 8.82 -5.66
C GLY A 297 -3.19 8.85 -4.78
N THR A 298 -3.25 8.22 -3.59
CA THR A 298 -2.13 8.12 -2.65
C THR A 298 -1.91 6.68 -2.19
N GLY A 299 -0.68 6.17 -2.27
CA GLY A 299 -0.35 4.81 -1.85
C GLY A 299 1.15 4.56 -1.76
N THR A 300 1.57 3.48 -1.11
CA THR A 300 3.00 3.17 -0.89
C THR A 300 3.75 2.93 -2.21
N ALA A 301 3.14 2.26 -3.17
CA ALA A 301 3.81 1.90 -4.43
C ALA A 301 4.05 3.13 -5.30
N ALA A 302 3.01 3.88 -5.62
CA ALA A 302 3.04 5.04 -6.49
C ALA A 302 3.43 6.35 -5.78
N VAL A 303 3.36 6.39 -4.45
CA VAL A 303 3.41 7.60 -3.61
C VAL A 303 2.21 8.50 -3.90
N ILE A 304 2.18 9.14 -5.06
CA ILE A 304 1.07 9.91 -5.62
C ILE A 304 0.82 9.46 -7.06
N SER A 305 -0.45 9.42 -7.47
CA SER A 305 -0.90 9.17 -8.84
C SER A 305 -1.84 10.31 -9.27
N PRO A 306 -1.36 11.29 -10.07
CA PRO A 306 -2.22 12.36 -10.58
C PRO A 306 -3.31 11.82 -11.49
N VAL A 307 -4.49 12.43 -11.44
CA VAL A 307 -5.63 12.07 -12.30
C VAL A 307 -5.91 13.23 -13.27
N GLY A 308 -5.88 12.95 -14.57
CA GLY A 308 -6.14 13.92 -15.62
C GLY A 308 -7.54 13.82 -16.24
N GLU A 309 -8.23 12.69 -16.05
CA GLU A 309 -9.58 12.47 -16.58
C GLU A 309 -10.39 11.58 -15.65
N LEU A 310 -11.64 11.95 -15.42
CA LEU A 310 -12.64 11.13 -14.75
C LEU A 310 -13.77 10.84 -15.73
N ARG A 311 -14.20 9.57 -15.83
CA ARG A 311 -15.39 9.17 -16.58
C ARG A 311 -16.40 8.52 -15.66
N TYR A 312 -17.61 9.04 -15.63
CA TYR A 312 -18.76 8.45 -14.98
C TYR A 312 -19.88 8.20 -15.99
N LYS A 313 -20.14 6.94 -16.31
CA LYS A 313 -21.04 6.54 -17.41
C LYS A 313 -20.59 7.15 -18.75
N ASP A 314 -21.43 7.99 -19.36
CA ASP A 314 -21.12 8.71 -20.60
C ASP A 314 -20.54 10.11 -20.36
N ASP A 315 -20.49 10.55 -19.12
CA ASP A 315 -19.98 11.87 -18.72
C ASP A 315 -18.47 11.82 -18.45
N VAL A 316 -17.73 12.79 -19.04
CA VAL A 316 -16.27 12.85 -18.96
C VAL A 316 -15.85 14.25 -18.51
N VAL A 317 -14.98 14.29 -17.51
CA VAL A 317 -14.39 15.51 -16.97
C VAL A 317 -12.86 15.44 -17.11
N THR A 318 -12.27 16.47 -17.72
CA THR A 318 -10.83 16.67 -17.73
C THR A 318 -10.40 17.47 -16.49
N VAL A 319 -9.43 16.98 -15.75
CA VAL A 319 -8.88 17.64 -14.57
C VAL A 319 -7.59 18.34 -14.94
N ASN A 320 -7.47 19.62 -14.55
CA ASN A 320 -6.26 20.43 -14.73
C ASN A 320 -5.63 20.31 -16.14
N ASN A 321 -6.44 20.36 -17.20
CA ASN A 321 -5.98 20.22 -18.59
C ASN A 321 -5.15 18.97 -18.87
N PHE A 322 -5.33 17.90 -18.11
CA PHE A 322 -4.53 16.67 -18.14
C PHE A 322 -3.04 16.91 -17.77
N GLU A 323 -2.78 17.87 -16.90
CA GLU A 323 -1.46 18.22 -16.40
C GLU A 323 -1.34 17.91 -14.90
N ILE A 324 -0.11 17.80 -14.39
CA ILE A 324 0.13 17.61 -12.97
C ILE A 324 -0.17 18.91 -12.24
N GLY A 325 -0.99 18.86 -11.20
CA GLY A 325 -1.27 20.03 -10.37
C GLY A 325 -0.10 20.44 -9.49
N GLU A 326 0.01 21.74 -9.21
CA GLU A 326 1.10 22.30 -8.38
C GLU A 326 1.12 21.70 -6.98
N LEU A 327 -0.06 21.50 -6.37
CA LEU A 327 -0.16 20.89 -5.04
C LEU A 327 0.25 19.42 -5.08
N THR A 328 -0.20 18.70 -6.09
CA THR A 328 0.15 17.28 -6.31
C THR A 328 1.67 17.11 -6.44
N GLN A 329 2.32 17.96 -7.24
CA GLN A 329 3.78 17.94 -7.40
C GLN A 329 4.49 18.29 -6.09
N LYS A 330 4.05 19.33 -5.39
CA LYS A 330 4.63 19.76 -4.10
C LYS A 330 4.52 18.66 -3.03
N LEU A 331 3.38 17.96 -2.96
CA LEU A 331 3.18 16.83 -2.04
C LEU A 331 4.14 15.68 -2.38
N TYR A 332 4.25 15.33 -3.67
CA TYR A 332 5.15 14.29 -4.13
C TYR A 332 6.61 14.61 -3.79
N ASP A 333 7.09 15.80 -4.11
CA ASP A 333 8.47 16.22 -3.88
C ASP A 333 8.79 16.26 -2.39
N THR A 334 7.85 16.76 -1.57
CA THR A 334 8.04 16.83 -0.12
C THR A 334 8.10 15.45 0.52
N LEU A 335 7.13 14.59 0.23
CA LEU A 335 7.09 13.26 0.84
C LEU A 335 8.28 12.40 0.38
N THR A 336 8.56 12.37 -0.92
CA THR A 336 9.74 11.66 -1.43
C THR A 336 11.03 12.28 -0.94
N GLY A 337 11.09 13.59 -0.79
CA GLY A 337 12.22 14.30 -0.20
C GLY A 337 12.53 13.82 1.23
N ILE A 338 11.51 13.64 2.07
CA ILE A 338 11.63 13.08 3.43
C ILE A 338 12.05 11.60 3.34
N GLN A 339 11.37 10.81 2.49
CA GLN A 339 11.63 9.37 2.35
C GLN A 339 13.04 9.03 1.90
N TRP A 340 13.67 9.84 1.05
CA TRP A 340 15.07 9.67 0.61
C TRP A 340 16.06 10.52 1.41
N GLY A 341 15.63 11.21 2.49
CA GLY A 341 16.51 12.04 3.32
C GLY A 341 17.01 13.32 2.64
N ARG A 342 16.38 13.77 1.55
CA ARG A 342 16.71 15.03 0.85
C ARG A 342 16.12 16.26 1.54
N ILE A 343 15.05 16.06 2.30
CA ILE A 343 14.37 17.07 3.12
C ILE A 343 14.44 16.61 4.57
N PRO A 344 14.78 17.49 5.54
CA PRO A 344 14.76 17.14 6.96
C PRO A 344 13.38 16.64 7.41
N ASP A 345 13.36 15.52 8.12
CA ASP A 345 12.15 14.95 8.71
C ASP A 345 11.79 15.64 10.03
N LYS A 346 10.98 16.69 9.97
CA LYS A 346 10.50 17.40 11.16
C LYS A 346 9.36 16.68 11.90
N TYR A 347 8.85 15.60 11.34
CA TYR A 347 7.72 14.85 11.88
C TYR A 347 8.14 13.58 12.63
N GLY A 348 9.41 13.17 12.53
CA GLY A 348 9.89 11.92 13.11
C GLY A 348 9.31 10.67 12.41
N TRP A 349 9.08 10.75 11.10
CA TRP A 349 8.50 9.67 10.30
C TRP A 349 9.51 8.63 9.82
N THR A 350 10.79 9.00 9.80
CA THR A 350 11.84 8.12 9.31
C THR A 350 12.55 7.38 10.44
N VAL A 351 12.87 6.12 10.23
CA VAL A 351 13.61 5.27 11.15
C VAL A 351 14.85 4.75 10.44
N GLU A 352 16.05 5.10 10.94
CA GLU A 352 17.31 4.63 10.37
C GLU A 352 17.54 3.16 10.74
N VAL A 353 17.79 2.30 9.76
CA VAL A 353 18.20 0.91 9.94
C VAL A 353 19.69 0.88 10.31
N LYS A 354 20.00 0.37 11.51
CA LYS A 354 21.36 0.37 12.11
C LYS A 354 21.99 -1.01 12.09
#